data_951327e7721bb1886e1f7704d24666de
#
_entry.id   951327e7721bb1886e1f7704d24666de
#
_cell.length_a   1.000
_cell.length_b   1.000
_cell.length_c   1.000
_cell.angle_alpha   90.00
_cell.angle_beta   90.00
_cell.angle_gamma   90.00
#
_symmetry.space_group_name_H-M   'P 1'
#
loop_
_entity.id
_entity.type
_entity.pdbx_description
1 polymer ?
#
loop_
_entity_poly.entity_id
_entity_poly.type
_entity_poly.pdbx_seq_one_letter_code
_entity_poly.pdbx_strand_id
1 'polypeptide(L)'
;MSVVKEVPELDLSVKQLAGCGAVTEKKLTAFGVTSLIDLCIRGSKEISEITGVAKAKTDQWVFQSQKILEENNMIRKTDMNTVELMDYQDALPRLKSNCKEVDNLVGGGVIPECTYEVYGAFGSGKTQFCNTLTTEAIHDEKNVIWIDCEDTFRPRRIVEILMAKGYVEDKEEAKEYLERISYFYTPNTEQLMGTVNALSTTLADKKPRLVILDGAVGQFREEYLGRGTLSERQNQIARLMTHIKNISFYFRCTVVFTNQVQSDPAVMFGDPIKPIGGNIVGHASTYRIYFKKSGKKRIARMVDSPEHPQTDAEFALNAKGIDDIEDE
;
A
#
# COMPACT_ATOMS: atom_id res chain seq x y z
N MET A 1 29.69 -34.89 -9.04
CA MET A 1 28.51 -34.64 -8.15
C MET A 1 28.89 -33.52 -7.22
N SER A 2 28.53 -32.30 -7.55
CA SER A 2 28.73 -31.13 -6.68
C SER A 2 27.58 -31.14 -5.66
N VAL A 3 27.94 -31.33 -4.39
CA VAL A 3 27.02 -31.18 -3.26
C VAL A 3 26.57 -29.72 -3.24
N VAL A 4 25.34 -29.45 -3.69
CA VAL A 4 24.68 -28.16 -3.45
C VAL A 4 24.53 -28.07 -1.93
N LYS A 5 25.36 -27.26 -1.28
CA LYS A 5 25.14 -26.89 0.12
C LYS A 5 23.78 -26.19 0.19
N GLU A 6 22.80 -26.83 0.79
CA GLU A 6 21.58 -26.14 1.18
C GLU A 6 21.97 -24.93 2.02
N VAL A 7 21.65 -23.74 1.53
CA VAL A 7 21.76 -22.51 2.31
C VAL A 7 20.73 -22.67 3.44
N PRO A 8 21.14 -22.64 4.70
CA PRO A 8 20.17 -22.77 5.80
C PRO A 8 19.08 -21.70 5.64
N GLU A 9 17.82 -22.15 5.71
CA GLU A 9 16.68 -21.27 5.66
C GLU A 9 16.80 -20.24 6.80
N LEU A 10 16.75 -18.95 6.46
CA LEU A 10 16.93 -17.87 7.43
C LEU A 10 15.82 -17.92 8.48
N ASP A 11 16.17 -18.12 9.73
CA ASP A 11 15.21 -18.04 10.83
C ASP A 11 14.80 -16.57 11.03
N LEU A 12 13.58 -16.24 10.68
CA LEU A 12 12.97 -14.92 10.91
C LEU A 12 12.09 -14.87 12.14
N SER A 13 12.10 -15.93 12.98
CA SER A 13 11.31 -16.01 14.19
C SER A 13 11.76 -14.98 15.23
N VAL A 14 10.80 -14.42 15.97
CA VAL A 14 11.07 -13.53 17.14
C VAL A 14 11.85 -14.22 18.26
N LYS A 15 11.97 -15.57 18.25
CA LYS A 15 12.72 -16.35 19.22
C LYS A 15 14.21 -16.00 19.27
N GLN A 16 14.78 -15.58 18.15
CA GLN A 16 16.20 -15.23 18.08
C GLN A 16 16.55 -13.91 18.78
N LEU A 17 15.55 -13.13 19.18
CA LEU A 17 15.79 -11.85 19.85
C LEU A 17 16.21 -12.05 21.31
N ALA A 18 17.32 -11.46 21.69
CA ALA A 18 17.84 -11.55 23.06
C ALA A 18 16.83 -11.03 24.08
N GLY A 19 16.43 -11.90 25.03
CA GLY A 19 15.46 -11.59 26.07
C GLY A 19 13.99 -11.72 25.63
N CYS A 20 13.71 -12.27 24.45
CA CYS A 20 12.38 -12.73 24.07
C CYS A 20 12.18 -14.17 24.57
N GLY A 21 11.81 -14.32 25.84
CA GLY A 21 11.53 -15.65 26.42
C GLY A 21 10.16 -16.18 26.03
N ALA A 22 9.89 -17.46 26.32
CA ALA A 22 8.67 -18.18 25.93
C ALA A 22 7.35 -17.47 26.33
N VAL A 23 7.33 -16.75 27.44
CA VAL A 23 6.13 -15.98 27.87
C VAL A 23 5.89 -14.79 26.95
N THR A 24 6.93 -14.09 26.57
CA THR A 24 6.85 -12.94 25.67
C THR A 24 6.51 -13.39 24.25
N GLU A 25 7.13 -14.46 23.79
CA GLU A 25 6.80 -15.09 22.50
C GLU A 25 5.31 -15.47 22.41
N LYS A 26 4.76 -16.14 23.43
CA LYS A 26 3.33 -16.46 23.48
C LYS A 26 2.44 -15.23 23.39
N LYS A 27 2.81 -14.14 24.06
CA LYS A 27 2.07 -12.87 23.96
C LYS A 27 2.14 -12.31 22.55
N LEU A 28 3.33 -12.24 21.94
CA LEU A 28 3.52 -11.77 20.58
C LEU A 28 2.70 -12.58 19.58
N THR A 29 2.79 -13.91 19.65
CA THR A 29 2.07 -14.84 18.76
C THR A 29 0.55 -14.68 18.90
N ALA A 30 0.02 -14.46 20.10
CA ALA A 30 -1.41 -14.23 20.33
C ALA A 30 -1.93 -12.97 19.62
N PHE A 31 -1.05 -12.02 19.30
CA PHE A 31 -1.36 -10.81 18.53
C PHE A 31 -0.87 -10.87 17.09
N GLY A 32 -0.50 -12.06 16.58
CA GLY A 32 -0.06 -12.25 15.19
C GLY A 32 1.36 -11.75 14.91
N VAL A 33 2.19 -11.56 15.93
CA VAL A 33 3.62 -11.19 15.77
C VAL A 33 4.46 -12.45 15.90
N THR A 34 4.84 -13.04 14.79
CA THR A 34 5.58 -14.31 14.74
C THR A 34 6.98 -14.16 14.19
N SER A 35 7.20 -13.13 13.38
CA SER A 35 8.45 -12.86 12.68
C SER A 35 9.08 -11.51 13.06
N LEU A 36 10.36 -11.36 12.70
CA LEU A 36 11.08 -10.08 12.82
C LEU A 36 10.42 -8.98 11.98
N ILE A 37 9.82 -9.36 10.83
CA ILE A 37 9.12 -8.41 9.95
C ILE A 37 7.85 -7.93 10.64
N ASP A 38 7.04 -8.82 11.23
CA ASP A 38 5.85 -8.44 12.00
C ASP A 38 6.18 -7.44 13.10
N LEU A 39 7.27 -7.71 13.81
CA LEU A 39 7.71 -6.86 14.88
C LEU A 39 8.11 -5.46 14.37
N CYS A 40 8.79 -5.38 13.23
CA CYS A 40 9.16 -4.13 12.60
C CYS A 40 7.93 -3.35 12.07
N ILE A 41 6.93 -4.05 11.50
CA ILE A 41 5.70 -3.42 11.00
C ILE A 41 4.92 -2.77 12.15
N ARG A 42 4.77 -3.48 13.27
CA ARG A 42 4.06 -2.99 14.47
C ARG A 42 4.81 -1.86 15.17
N GLY A 43 6.14 -1.93 15.16
CA GLY A 43 7.01 -0.98 15.85
C GLY A 43 7.03 -1.14 17.36
N SER A 44 8.05 -0.55 17.98
CA SER A 44 8.38 -0.76 19.39
C SER A 44 7.30 -0.33 20.39
N LYS A 45 6.54 0.73 20.07
CA LYS A 45 5.47 1.22 20.96
C LYS A 45 4.35 0.19 21.07
N GLU A 46 3.84 -0.29 19.95
CA GLU A 46 2.77 -1.29 19.93
C GLU A 46 3.23 -2.62 20.56
N ILE A 47 4.46 -3.05 20.26
CA ILE A 47 5.04 -4.25 20.86
C ILE A 47 5.16 -4.11 22.39
N SER A 48 5.53 -2.93 22.90
CA SER A 48 5.56 -2.64 24.34
C SER A 48 4.16 -2.74 24.97
N GLU A 49 3.14 -2.19 24.30
CA GLU A 49 1.74 -2.26 24.75
C GLU A 49 1.23 -3.72 24.80
N ILE A 50 1.49 -4.51 23.75
CA ILE A 50 1.07 -5.93 23.66
C ILE A 50 1.74 -6.79 24.73
N THR A 51 3.05 -6.63 24.93
CA THR A 51 3.84 -7.53 25.76
C THR A 51 3.95 -7.09 27.22
N GLY A 52 3.81 -5.79 27.48
CA GLY A 52 4.16 -5.16 28.77
C GLY A 52 5.67 -5.03 28.98
N VAL A 53 6.49 -5.28 27.98
CA VAL A 53 7.94 -5.09 28.02
C VAL A 53 8.27 -3.61 27.88
N ALA A 54 9.26 -3.14 28.63
CA ALA A 54 9.67 -1.74 28.59
C ALA A 54 10.04 -1.29 27.17
N LYS A 55 9.60 -0.09 26.78
CA LYS A 55 9.80 0.47 25.43
C LYS A 55 11.27 0.45 24.99
N ALA A 56 12.21 0.77 25.89
CA ALA A 56 13.65 0.71 25.58
C ALA A 56 14.10 -0.69 25.12
N LYS A 57 13.51 -1.75 25.65
CA LYS A 57 13.82 -3.12 25.22
C LYS A 57 13.17 -3.46 23.88
N THR A 58 11.94 -3.04 23.65
CA THR A 58 11.28 -3.24 22.35
C THR A 58 11.90 -2.38 21.25
N ASP A 59 12.45 -1.20 21.55
CA ASP A 59 13.28 -0.41 20.63
C ASP A 59 14.53 -1.20 20.19
N GLN A 60 15.20 -1.87 21.15
CA GLN A 60 16.35 -2.74 20.84
C GLN A 60 15.95 -3.92 19.94
N TRP A 61 14.80 -4.55 20.18
CA TRP A 61 14.33 -5.65 19.35
C TRP A 61 14.02 -5.22 17.92
N VAL A 62 13.35 -4.08 17.73
CA VAL A 62 13.09 -3.53 16.39
C VAL A 62 14.41 -3.22 15.69
N PHE A 63 15.37 -2.58 16.37
CA PHE A 63 16.67 -2.27 15.80
C PHE A 63 17.45 -3.53 15.41
N GLN A 64 17.49 -4.57 16.28
CA GLN A 64 18.12 -5.85 15.96
C GLN A 64 17.45 -6.54 14.78
N SER A 65 16.11 -6.53 14.73
CA SER A 65 15.35 -7.10 13.62
C SER A 65 15.69 -6.41 12.30
N GLN A 66 15.74 -5.07 12.29
CA GLN A 66 16.13 -4.30 11.11
C GLN A 66 17.53 -4.66 10.61
N LYS A 67 18.50 -4.79 11.53
CA LYS A 67 19.87 -5.19 11.17
C LYS A 67 19.93 -6.58 10.55
N ILE A 68 19.23 -7.56 11.11
CA ILE A 68 19.15 -8.91 10.57
C ILE A 68 18.53 -8.90 9.16
N LEU A 69 17.44 -8.15 8.96
CA LEU A 69 16.78 -8.05 7.67
C LEU A 69 17.67 -7.35 6.62
N GLU A 70 18.39 -6.32 7.02
CA GLU A 70 19.33 -5.59 6.17
C GLU A 70 20.54 -6.46 5.76
N GLU A 71 21.19 -7.13 6.71
CA GLU A 71 22.32 -8.03 6.48
C GLU A 71 21.98 -9.19 5.54
N ASN A 72 20.72 -9.61 5.51
CA ASN A 72 20.20 -10.64 4.62
C ASN A 72 19.57 -10.09 3.32
N ASN A 73 19.77 -8.81 3.02
CA ASN A 73 19.24 -8.14 1.81
C ASN A 73 17.71 -8.21 1.66
N MET A 74 16.97 -8.40 2.76
CA MET A 74 15.50 -8.42 2.74
C MET A 74 14.91 -7.02 2.64
N ILE A 75 15.60 -6.04 3.21
CA ILE A 75 15.30 -4.61 3.08
C ILE A 75 16.52 -3.88 2.52
N ARG A 76 16.32 -2.65 2.05
CA ARG A 76 17.46 -1.79 1.69
C ARG A 76 18.27 -1.43 2.94
N LYS A 77 19.51 -1.05 2.74
CA LYS A 77 20.34 -0.48 3.80
C LYS A 77 19.65 0.78 4.36
N THR A 78 19.66 0.90 5.69
CA THR A 78 19.09 2.06 6.38
C THR A 78 20.12 3.18 6.60
N ASP A 79 21.40 2.86 6.41
CA ASP A 79 22.53 3.78 6.49
C ASP A 79 23.27 3.75 5.15
N MET A 80 23.06 4.79 4.33
CA MET A 80 23.65 4.98 3.00
C MET A 80 24.08 6.44 2.84
N ASN A 81 25.15 6.67 2.09
CA ASN A 81 25.42 8.02 1.63
C ASN A 81 24.42 8.43 0.53
N THR A 82 24.34 9.72 0.21
CA THR A 82 23.33 10.25 -0.70
C THR A 82 23.48 9.76 -2.16
N VAL A 83 24.68 9.41 -2.59
CA VAL A 83 24.93 8.85 -3.94
C VAL A 83 24.39 7.42 -3.99
N GLU A 84 24.74 6.59 -3.00
CA GLU A 84 24.20 5.23 -2.88
C GLU A 84 22.68 5.21 -2.82
N LEU A 85 22.08 6.17 -2.11
CA LEU A 85 20.63 6.29 -2.04
C LEU A 85 20.02 6.66 -3.39
N MET A 86 20.62 7.60 -4.12
CA MET A 86 20.18 8.01 -5.44
C MET A 86 20.26 6.83 -6.43
N ASP A 87 21.41 6.15 -6.51
CA ASP A 87 21.59 4.98 -7.37
C ASP A 87 20.58 3.87 -7.05
N TYR A 88 20.32 3.66 -5.77
CA TYR A 88 19.30 2.71 -5.32
C TYR A 88 17.90 3.10 -5.80
N GLN A 89 17.51 4.35 -5.63
CA GLN A 89 16.18 4.86 -6.02
C GLN A 89 15.99 4.84 -7.53
N ASP A 90 17.01 5.19 -8.30
CA ASP A 90 16.99 5.16 -9.76
C ASP A 90 16.86 3.73 -10.32
N ALA A 91 17.39 2.75 -9.60
CA ALA A 91 17.29 1.33 -9.95
C ALA A 91 15.95 0.68 -9.58
N LEU A 92 15.07 1.37 -8.83
CA LEU A 92 13.78 0.81 -8.43
C LEU A 92 12.88 0.59 -9.67
N PRO A 93 12.30 -0.62 -9.82
CA PRO A 93 11.44 -0.90 -10.95
C PRO A 93 10.16 -0.08 -10.88
N ARG A 94 9.70 0.46 -12.00
CA ARG A 94 8.46 1.24 -12.09
C ARG A 94 7.32 0.38 -12.62
N LEU A 95 6.18 0.38 -11.94
CA LEU A 95 4.95 -0.22 -12.43
C LEU A 95 4.14 0.88 -13.14
N LYS A 96 3.99 0.75 -14.44
CA LYS A 96 3.27 1.72 -15.28
C LYS A 96 1.78 1.38 -15.31
N SER A 97 0.95 2.39 -15.48
CA SER A 97 -0.48 2.22 -15.81
C SER A 97 -0.70 2.06 -17.30
N ASN A 98 0.32 2.39 -18.10
CA ASN A 98 0.25 2.55 -19.56
C ASN A 98 -0.73 3.66 -20.05
N CYS A 99 -1.09 4.58 -19.14
CA CYS A 99 -1.61 5.90 -19.48
C CYS A 99 -0.44 6.89 -19.34
N LYS A 100 0.09 7.35 -20.45
CA LYS A 100 1.34 8.11 -20.54
C LYS A 100 1.34 9.36 -19.67
N GLU A 101 0.24 10.11 -19.70
CA GLU A 101 0.13 11.36 -18.95
C GLU A 101 0.10 11.11 -17.43
N VAL A 102 -0.60 10.05 -16.99
CA VAL A 102 -0.63 9.67 -15.56
C VAL A 102 0.70 9.07 -15.12
N ASP A 103 1.35 8.27 -15.97
CA ASP A 103 2.67 7.73 -15.66
C ASP A 103 3.72 8.85 -15.55
N ASN A 104 3.69 9.85 -16.44
CA ASN A 104 4.56 11.02 -16.38
C ASN A 104 4.36 11.81 -15.08
N LEU A 105 3.10 11.96 -14.63
CA LEU A 105 2.76 12.66 -13.38
C LEU A 105 3.45 12.04 -12.16
N VAL A 106 3.69 10.73 -12.18
CA VAL A 106 4.34 9.97 -11.10
C VAL A 106 5.78 9.53 -11.45
N GLY A 107 6.41 10.24 -12.38
CA GLY A 107 7.82 10.01 -12.76
C GLY A 107 8.07 8.72 -13.53
N GLY A 108 7.09 8.27 -14.33
CA GLY A 108 7.20 7.10 -15.21
C GLY A 108 6.61 5.81 -14.65
N GLY A 109 5.78 5.90 -13.59
CA GLY A 109 5.09 4.79 -12.95
C GLY A 109 5.31 4.73 -11.45
N VAL A 110 4.47 3.96 -10.75
CA VAL A 110 4.58 3.81 -9.29
C VAL A 110 5.75 2.90 -8.90
N ILE A 111 6.46 3.26 -7.83
CA ILE A 111 7.67 2.57 -7.36
C ILE A 111 7.45 1.84 -6.03
N PRO A 112 8.20 0.76 -5.75
CA PRO A 112 8.14 0.09 -4.45
C PRO A 112 8.66 0.98 -3.32
N GLU A 113 8.41 0.55 -2.09
CA GLU A 113 8.78 1.23 -0.85
C GLU A 113 8.10 2.61 -0.68
N CYS A 114 7.07 2.89 -1.50
CA CYS A 114 6.31 4.12 -1.47
C CYS A 114 4.82 3.85 -1.28
N THR A 115 4.16 4.82 -0.65
CA THR A 115 2.70 4.83 -0.46
C THR A 115 2.07 5.93 -1.30
N TYR A 116 1.04 5.58 -2.06
CA TYR A 116 0.29 6.49 -2.92
C TYR A 116 -1.14 6.66 -2.41
N GLU A 117 -1.49 7.87 -2.00
CA GLU A 117 -2.89 8.24 -1.75
C GLU A 117 -3.52 8.73 -3.06
N VAL A 118 -4.56 8.04 -3.52
CA VAL A 118 -5.39 8.50 -4.64
C VAL A 118 -6.76 8.87 -4.10
N TYR A 119 -7.08 10.16 -4.08
CA TYR A 119 -8.33 10.62 -3.50
C TYR A 119 -9.18 11.43 -4.48
N GLY A 120 -10.47 11.51 -4.23
CA GLY A 120 -11.40 12.24 -5.08
C GLY A 120 -12.84 11.82 -4.88
N ALA A 121 -13.77 12.53 -5.52
CA ALA A 121 -15.19 12.27 -5.46
C ALA A 121 -15.54 10.89 -6.06
N PHE A 122 -16.75 10.42 -5.76
CA PHE A 122 -17.28 9.20 -6.36
C PHE A 122 -17.25 9.26 -7.89
N GLY A 123 -16.77 8.17 -8.52
CA GLY A 123 -16.66 8.04 -9.98
C GLY A 123 -15.57 8.93 -10.61
N SER A 124 -14.59 9.43 -9.84
CA SER A 124 -13.44 10.17 -10.38
C SER A 124 -12.38 9.28 -11.05
N GLY A 125 -12.44 7.96 -10.86
CA GLY A 125 -11.54 7.00 -11.52
C GLY A 125 -10.54 6.31 -10.58
N LYS A 126 -10.61 6.51 -9.26
CA LYS A 126 -9.68 5.93 -8.27
C LYS A 126 -9.58 4.41 -8.38
N THR A 127 -10.71 3.71 -8.25
CA THR A 127 -10.77 2.24 -8.39
C THR A 127 -10.34 1.78 -9.79
N GLN A 128 -10.63 2.56 -10.86
CA GLN A 128 -10.18 2.22 -12.22
C GLN A 128 -8.66 2.35 -12.37
N PHE A 129 -8.03 3.32 -11.72
CA PHE A 129 -6.57 3.40 -11.63
C PHE A 129 -5.99 2.17 -10.92
N CYS A 130 -6.56 1.78 -9.78
CA CYS A 130 -6.16 0.57 -9.07
C CYS A 130 -6.33 -0.69 -9.92
N ASN A 131 -7.47 -0.83 -10.64
CA ASN A 131 -7.71 -1.94 -11.56
C ASN A 131 -6.65 -1.98 -12.68
N THR A 132 -6.32 -0.81 -13.25
CA THR A 132 -5.32 -0.73 -14.33
C THR A 132 -3.94 -1.13 -13.82
N LEU A 133 -3.48 -0.59 -12.69
CA LEU A 133 -2.20 -1.01 -12.08
C LEU A 133 -2.17 -2.50 -11.72
N THR A 134 -3.29 -3.03 -11.24
CA THR A 134 -3.42 -4.48 -10.96
C THR A 134 -3.26 -5.29 -12.24
N THR A 135 -3.93 -4.88 -13.32
CA THR A 135 -3.84 -5.55 -14.62
C THR A 135 -2.39 -5.56 -15.13
N GLU A 136 -1.70 -4.42 -15.08
CA GLU A 136 -0.30 -4.34 -15.51
C GLU A 136 0.62 -5.20 -14.63
N ALA A 137 0.41 -5.19 -13.31
CA ALA A 137 1.21 -5.99 -12.38
C ALA A 137 1.07 -7.49 -12.66
N ILE A 138 -0.17 -8.00 -12.85
CA ILE A 138 -0.38 -9.42 -13.14
C ILE A 138 0.07 -9.80 -14.54
N HIS A 139 -0.01 -8.90 -15.51
CA HIS A 139 0.54 -9.10 -16.84
C HIS A 139 2.07 -9.25 -16.78
N ASP A 140 2.75 -8.45 -15.97
CA ASP A 140 4.19 -8.57 -15.67
C ASP A 140 4.52 -9.76 -14.74
N GLU A 141 3.60 -10.72 -14.58
CA GLU A 141 3.74 -11.91 -13.73
C GLU A 141 3.99 -11.60 -12.25
N LYS A 142 3.53 -10.45 -11.75
CA LYS A 142 3.66 -10.05 -10.36
C LYS A 142 2.38 -10.32 -9.58
N ASN A 143 2.54 -10.69 -8.31
CA ASN A 143 1.41 -10.85 -7.42
C ASN A 143 0.90 -9.50 -6.91
N VAL A 144 -0.41 -9.46 -6.67
CA VAL A 144 -1.13 -8.31 -6.15
C VAL A 144 -1.95 -8.73 -4.93
N ILE A 145 -1.99 -7.90 -3.91
CA ILE A 145 -2.93 -8.02 -2.81
C ILE A 145 -3.95 -6.90 -2.94
N TRP A 146 -5.24 -7.27 -2.93
CA TRP A 146 -6.35 -6.33 -2.96
C TRP A 146 -7.18 -6.43 -1.68
N ILE A 147 -7.19 -5.35 -0.92
CA ILE A 147 -8.02 -5.18 0.28
C ILE A 147 -9.17 -4.25 -0.10
N ASP A 148 -10.37 -4.81 -0.15
CA ASP A 148 -11.59 -4.12 -0.54
C ASP A 148 -12.39 -3.74 0.70
N CYS A 149 -12.49 -2.43 0.95
CA CYS A 149 -13.26 -1.89 2.07
C CYS A 149 -14.67 -1.44 1.67
N GLU A 150 -14.98 -1.38 0.37
CA GLU A 150 -16.23 -0.85 -0.16
C GLU A 150 -17.09 -1.90 -0.90
N ASP A 151 -16.64 -3.16 -0.96
CA ASP A 151 -17.25 -4.23 -1.78
C ASP A 151 -17.43 -3.82 -3.26
N THR A 152 -16.40 -3.19 -3.82
CA THR A 152 -16.44 -2.66 -5.20
C THR A 152 -15.57 -3.42 -6.18
N PHE A 153 -14.68 -4.29 -5.72
CA PHE A 153 -13.83 -5.09 -6.58
C PHE A 153 -14.64 -6.08 -7.42
N ARG A 154 -14.39 -6.09 -8.71
CA ARG A 154 -15.05 -6.99 -9.66
C ARG A 154 -13.98 -7.64 -10.55
N PRO A 155 -13.65 -8.93 -10.36
CA PRO A 155 -12.66 -9.64 -11.18
C PRO A 155 -12.95 -9.55 -12.70
N ARG A 156 -14.24 -9.51 -13.07
CA ARG A 156 -14.65 -9.32 -14.47
C ARG A 156 -14.08 -8.05 -15.09
N ARG A 157 -13.92 -6.98 -14.28
CA ARG A 157 -13.34 -5.73 -14.79
C ARG A 157 -11.86 -5.88 -15.12
N ILE A 158 -11.11 -6.65 -14.35
CA ILE A 158 -9.71 -7.00 -14.67
C ILE A 158 -9.65 -7.78 -15.98
N VAL A 159 -10.54 -8.78 -16.16
CA VAL A 159 -10.65 -9.55 -17.42
C VAL A 159 -10.94 -8.64 -18.61
N GLU A 160 -11.90 -7.72 -18.48
CA GLU A 160 -12.22 -6.75 -19.55
C GLU A 160 -11.01 -5.90 -19.93
N ILE A 161 -10.22 -5.44 -18.95
CA ILE A 161 -9.03 -4.63 -19.20
C ILE A 161 -7.95 -5.48 -19.89
N LEU A 162 -7.69 -6.72 -19.41
CA LEU A 162 -6.74 -7.65 -20.04
C LEU A 162 -7.08 -7.89 -21.52
N MET A 163 -8.36 -8.18 -21.80
CA MET A 163 -8.84 -8.40 -23.17
C MET A 163 -8.75 -7.12 -24.03
N ALA A 164 -9.16 -5.97 -23.49
CA ALA A 164 -9.13 -4.70 -24.21
C ALA A 164 -7.70 -4.24 -24.54
N LYS A 165 -6.72 -4.62 -23.72
CA LYS A 165 -5.29 -4.37 -23.97
C LYS A 165 -4.64 -5.42 -24.87
N GLY A 166 -5.36 -6.50 -25.21
CA GLY A 166 -4.83 -7.59 -26.02
C GLY A 166 -3.81 -8.48 -25.31
N TYR A 167 -3.86 -8.52 -23.97
CA TYR A 167 -2.97 -9.36 -23.15
C TYR A 167 -3.45 -10.81 -23.09
N VAL A 168 -4.72 -11.03 -23.32
CA VAL A 168 -5.37 -12.35 -23.38
C VAL A 168 -6.38 -12.39 -24.52
N GLU A 169 -6.58 -13.57 -25.11
CA GLU A 169 -7.54 -13.78 -26.19
C GLU A 169 -8.97 -14.00 -25.67
N ASP A 170 -9.08 -14.68 -24.54
CA ASP A 170 -10.37 -15.02 -23.96
C ASP A 170 -10.38 -14.99 -22.41
N LYS A 171 -11.56 -15.34 -21.84
CA LYS A 171 -11.76 -15.31 -20.39
C LYS A 171 -11.11 -16.49 -19.67
N GLU A 172 -10.86 -17.59 -20.33
CA GLU A 172 -10.22 -18.77 -19.71
C GLU A 172 -8.73 -18.47 -19.51
N GLU A 173 -8.07 -17.91 -20.49
CA GLU A 173 -6.69 -17.44 -20.36
C GLU A 173 -6.56 -16.38 -19.26
N ALA A 174 -7.51 -15.45 -19.16
CA ALA A 174 -7.51 -14.43 -18.12
C ALA A 174 -7.55 -14.99 -16.69
N LYS A 175 -8.09 -16.20 -16.47
CA LYS A 175 -8.14 -16.82 -15.14
C LYS A 175 -6.75 -17.09 -14.56
N GLU A 176 -5.79 -17.48 -15.39
CA GLU A 176 -4.40 -17.72 -14.95
C GLU A 176 -3.76 -16.45 -14.38
N TYR A 177 -4.08 -15.28 -14.98
CA TYR A 177 -3.64 -13.99 -14.45
C TYR A 177 -4.32 -13.63 -13.13
N LEU A 178 -5.63 -13.93 -13.01
CA LEU A 178 -6.39 -13.64 -11.79
C LEU A 178 -5.89 -14.41 -10.55
N GLU A 179 -5.27 -15.58 -10.72
CA GLU A 179 -4.66 -16.36 -9.63
C GLU A 179 -3.53 -15.60 -8.90
N ARG A 180 -2.96 -14.57 -9.54
CA ARG A 180 -1.94 -13.69 -8.94
C ARG A 180 -2.53 -12.65 -8.00
N ILE A 181 -3.87 -12.54 -7.92
CA ILE A 181 -4.56 -11.57 -7.05
C ILE A 181 -5.04 -12.27 -5.79
N SER A 182 -4.51 -11.86 -4.64
CA SER A 182 -5.05 -12.26 -3.34
C SER A 182 -6.06 -11.21 -2.88
N TYR A 183 -7.32 -11.60 -2.76
CA TYR A 183 -8.43 -10.70 -2.42
C TYR A 183 -8.85 -10.85 -0.96
N PHE A 184 -9.03 -9.72 -0.28
CA PHE A 184 -9.54 -9.64 1.08
C PHE A 184 -10.68 -8.60 1.15
N TYR A 185 -11.84 -9.02 1.62
CA TYR A 185 -12.94 -8.12 1.93
C TYR A 185 -12.94 -7.73 3.40
N THR A 186 -13.00 -6.45 3.68
CA THR A 186 -12.94 -5.90 5.05
C THR A 186 -14.07 -4.90 5.28
N PRO A 187 -15.27 -5.36 5.70
CA PRO A 187 -16.47 -4.53 5.82
C PRO A 187 -16.43 -3.52 6.98
N ASN A 188 -15.45 -3.61 7.87
CA ASN A 188 -15.35 -2.72 9.03
C ASN A 188 -13.87 -2.49 9.45
N THR A 189 -13.65 -1.50 10.31
CA THR A 189 -12.32 -1.09 10.74
C THR A 189 -11.59 -2.18 11.52
N GLU A 190 -12.27 -2.99 12.32
CA GLU A 190 -11.69 -4.08 13.08
C GLU A 190 -11.13 -5.16 12.13
N GLN A 191 -11.92 -5.57 11.13
CA GLN A 191 -11.48 -6.54 10.12
C GLN A 191 -10.38 -5.98 9.24
N LEU A 192 -10.44 -4.70 8.86
CA LEU A 192 -9.36 -4.04 8.12
C LEU A 192 -8.05 -4.08 8.91
N MET A 193 -8.08 -3.66 10.16
CA MET A 193 -6.89 -3.70 11.03
C MET A 193 -6.40 -5.12 11.27
N GLY A 194 -7.32 -6.07 11.47
CA GLY A 194 -7.00 -7.51 11.59
C GLY A 194 -6.32 -8.05 10.34
N THR A 195 -6.85 -7.76 9.17
CA THR A 195 -6.29 -8.17 7.87
C THR A 195 -4.90 -7.56 7.69
N VAL A 196 -4.73 -6.25 7.86
CA VAL A 196 -3.44 -5.57 7.73
C VAL A 196 -2.41 -6.14 8.72
N ASN A 197 -2.83 -6.47 9.93
CA ASN A 197 -1.97 -7.07 10.94
C ASN A 197 -1.53 -8.51 10.61
N ALA A 198 -2.36 -9.25 9.87
CA ALA A 198 -2.08 -10.63 9.47
C ALA A 198 -1.39 -10.73 8.09
N LEU A 199 -1.23 -9.60 7.39
CA LEU A 199 -0.71 -9.59 6.01
C LEU A 199 0.72 -10.09 5.89
N SER A 200 1.54 -9.97 6.90
CA SER A 200 2.97 -10.32 6.83
C SER A 200 3.22 -11.75 6.34
N THR A 201 2.40 -12.71 6.79
CA THR A 201 2.49 -14.11 6.33
C THR A 201 2.17 -14.22 4.84
N THR A 202 1.06 -13.61 4.40
CA THR A 202 0.67 -13.60 2.98
C THR A 202 1.69 -12.86 2.12
N LEU A 203 2.22 -11.75 2.62
CA LEU A 203 3.23 -10.93 1.91
C LEU A 203 4.55 -11.70 1.76
N ALA A 204 4.98 -12.41 2.80
CA ALA A 204 6.19 -13.23 2.76
C ALA A 204 6.08 -14.37 1.72
N ASP A 205 4.95 -15.02 1.66
CA ASP A 205 4.66 -16.11 0.72
C ASP A 205 4.48 -15.60 -0.72
N LYS A 206 3.61 -14.61 -0.92
CA LYS A 206 3.25 -14.11 -2.25
C LYS A 206 4.23 -13.11 -2.85
N LYS A 207 5.00 -12.39 -2.03
CA LYS A 207 5.96 -11.34 -2.46
C LYS A 207 5.31 -10.38 -3.47
N PRO A 208 4.22 -9.70 -3.11
CA PRO A 208 3.46 -8.87 -4.05
C PRO A 208 4.28 -7.67 -4.52
N ARG A 209 4.07 -7.28 -5.76
CA ARG A 209 4.56 -6.03 -6.32
C ARG A 209 3.70 -4.85 -5.89
N LEU A 210 2.40 -5.09 -5.72
CA LEU A 210 1.38 -4.08 -5.47
C LEU A 210 0.43 -4.53 -4.36
N VAL A 211 0.13 -3.64 -3.44
CA VAL A 211 -0.92 -3.79 -2.43
C VAL A 211 -1.92 -2.65 -2.62
N ILE A 212 -3.17 -2.97 -2.85
CA ILE A 212 -4.27 -2.03 -2.98
C ILE A 212 -5.12 -2.06 -1.70
N LEU A 213 -5.45 -0.88 -1.18
CA LEU A 213 -6.50 -0.70 -0.17
C LEU A 213 -7.57 0.22 -0.75
N ASP A 214 -8.67 -0.34 -1.24
CA ASP A 214 -9.73 0.46 -1.86
C ASP A 214 -10.77 0.86 -0.80
N GLY A 215 -10.81 2.17 -0.48
CA GLY A 215 -11.69 2.74 0.54
C GLY A 215 -11.10 2.77 1.97
N ALA A 216 -9.77 2.77 2.11
CA ALA A 216 -9.06 2.53 3.39
C ALA A 216 -9.48 3.40 4.59
N VAL A 217 -9.96 4.62 4.37
CA VAL A 217 -10.20 5.60 5.46
C VAL A 217 -11.69 5.85 5.68
N GLY A 218 -12.55 5.49 4.73
CA GLY A 218 -13.99 5.77 4.78
C GLY A 218 -14.68 5.17 6.00
N GLN A 219 -14.42 3.90 6.29
CA GLN A 219 -15.02 3.14 7.39
C GLN A 219 -14.77 3.79 8.78
N PHE A 220 -13.59 4.36 8.99
CA PHE A 220 -13.27 5.03 10.26
C PHE A 220 -14.16 6.24 10.52
N ARG A 221 -14.66 6.88 9.47
CA ARG A 221 -15.61 7.99 9.61
C ARG A 221 -17.00 7.49 9.96
N GLU A 222 -17.40 6.37 9.41
CA GLU A 222 -18.73 5.78 9.60
C GLU A 222 -18.89 5.14 10.98
N GLU A 223 -17.86 4.50 11.49
CA GLU A 223 -17.90 3.79 12.77
C GLU A 223 -17.63 4.70 13.98
N TYR A 224 -16.71 5.67 13.83
CA TYR A 224 -16.35 6.59 14.91
C TYR A 224 -17.10 7.92 14.76
N LEU A 225 -18.38 7.90 15.14
CA LEU A 225 -19.27 9.07 15.03
C LEU A 225 -19.17 9.99 16.26
N GLY A 226 -19.27 11.30 15.99
CA GLY A 226 -19.31 12.32 17.03
C GLY A 226 -17.94 12.81 17.51
N ARG A 227 -17.98 13.92 18.31
CA ARG A 227 -16.75 14.60 18.75
C ARG A 227 -16.00 13.80 19.83
N GLY A 228 -16.68 12.98 20.60
CA GLY A 228 -16.06 12.18 21.67
C GLY A 228 -15.13 11.08 21.18
N THR A 229 -15.35 10.57 19.98
CA THR A 229 -14.56 9.49 19.36
C THR A 229 -13.47 9.98 18.41
N LEU A 230 -13.33 11.31 18.24
CA LEU A 230 -12.40 11.89 17.28
C LEU A 230 -10.93 11.47 17.54
N SER A 231 -10.51 11.52 18.80
CA SER A 231 -9.14 11.15 19.18
C SER A 231 -8.87 9.68 18.91
N GLU A 232 -9.81 8.80 19.24
CA GLU A 232 -9.70 7.36 18.99
C GLU A 232 -9.63 7.06 17.50
N ARG A 233 -10.54 7.65 16.71
CA ARG A 233 -10.52 7.55 15.24
C ARG A 233 -9.16 7.96 14.66
N GLN A 234 -8.63 9.11 15.09
CA GLN A 234 -7.34 9.60 14.63
C GLN A 234 -6.19 8.65 14.99
N ASN A 235 -6.21 8.07 16.18
CA ASN A 235 -5.21 7.10 16.62
C ASN A 235 -5.27 5.83 15.77
N GLN A 236 -6.45 5.30 15.46
CA GLN A 236 -6.62 4.12 14.61
C GLN A 236 -6.17 4.37 13.17
N ILE A 237 -6.53 5.52 12.59
CA ILE A 237 -6.05 5.92 11.26
C ILE A 237 -4.51 6.05 11.27
N ALA A 238 -3.93 6.70 12.27
CA ALA A 238 -2.47 6.83 12.38
C ALA A 238 -1.77 5.47 12.45
N ARG A 239 -2.36 4.51 13.18
CA ARG A 239 -1.87 3.14 13.28
C ARG A 239 -1.93 2.42 11.93
N LEU A 240 -3.07 2.48 11.23
CA LEU A 240 -3.22 1.93 9.88
C LEU A 240 -2.16 2.50 8.94
N MET A 241 -2.03 3.84 8.90
CA MET A 241 -1.06 4.51 8.02
C MET A 241 0.39 4.09 8.34
N THR A 242 0.73 3.94 9.60
CA THR A 242 2.05 3.44 10.02
C THR A 242 2.28 2.03 9.52
N HIS A 243 1.29 1.13 9.67
CA HIS A 243 1.43 -0.26 9.21
C HIS A 243 1.58 -0.34 7.69
N ILE A 244 0.77 0.35 6.90
CA ILE A 244 0.88 0.30 5.43
C ILE A 244 2.18 0.91 4.93
N LYS A 245 2.70 1.97 5.56
CA LYS A 245 4.02 2.52 5.27
C LYS A 245 5.12 1.50 5.56
N ASN A 246 5.07 0.85 6.70
CA ASN A 246 6.03 -0.19 7.08
C ASN A 246 5.92 -1.40 6.15
N ILE A 247 4.71 -1.84 5.77
CA ILE A 247 4.49 -2.90 4.78
C ILE A 247 5.20 -2.54 3.48
N SER A 248 5.02 -1.33 2.95
CA SER A 248 5.65 -0.94 1.69
C SER A 248 7.17 -1.06 1.76
N PHE A 249 7.78 -0.66 2.86
CA PHE A 249 9.22 -0.70 3.09
C PHE A 249 9.74 -2.14 3.30
N TYR A 250 9.18 -2.88 4.28
CA TYR A 250 9.71 -4.20 4.66
C TYR A 250 9.46 -5.29 3.62
N PHE A 251 8.42 -5.16 2.81
CA PHE A 251 8.14 -6.09 1.71
C PHE A 251 8.56 -5.55 0.33
N ARG A 252 9.15 -4.36 0.27
CA ARG A 252 9.61 -3.73 -0.97
C ARG A 252 8.52 -3.71 -2.05
N CYS A 253 7.30 -3.43 -1.65
CA CYS A 253 6.13 -3.35 -2.53
C CYS A 253 5.62 -1.91 -2.64
N THR A 254 4.83 -1.62 -3.67
CA THR A 254 4.07 -0.38 -3.77
C THR A 254 2.76 -0.53 -3.02
N VAL A 255 2.39 0.44 -2.20
CA VAL A 255 1.06 0.49 -1.60
C VAL A 255 0.28 1.64 -2.21
N VAL A 256 -0.87 1.35 -2.81
CA VAL A 256 -1.83 2.36 -3.29
C VAL A 256 -3.09 2.25 -2.47
N PHE A 257 -3.54 3.34 -1.90
CA PHE A 257 -4.82 3.35 -1.21
C PHE A 257 -5.71 4.48 -1.71
N THR A 258 -7.00 4.15 -1.85
CA THR A 258 -7.98 5.15 -2.25
C THR A 258 -8.61 5.81 -1.05
N ASN A 259 -8.94 7.09 -1.21
CA ASN A 259 -9.59 7.88 -0.17
C ASN A 259 -10.72 8.71 -0.77
N GLN A 260 -11.76 8.88 0.02
CA GLN A 260 -12.89 9.73 -0.33
C GLN A 260 -12.62 11.18 0.08
N VAL A 261 -13.42 12.08 -0.45
CA VAL A 261 -13.36 13.51 -0.13
C VAL A 261 -14.60 13.94 0.64
N GLN A 262 -14.44 14.98 1.42
CA GLN A 262 -15.52 15.69 2.08
C GLN A 262 -15.47 17.18 1.75
N SER A 263 -16.63 17.81 1.71
CA SER A 263 -16.70 19.26 1.61
C SER A 263 -16.42 19.90 2.98
N ASP A 264 -15.56 20.89 3.02
CA ASP A 264 -15.32 21.73 4.19
C ASP A 264 -16.11 23.05 4.01
N PRO A 265 -17.28 23.20 4.68
CA PRO A 265 -18.11 24.37 4.52
C PRO A 265 -17.48 25.66 5.08
N ALA A 266 -16.39 25.55 5.82
CA ALA A 266 -15.67 26.70 6.35
C ALA A 266 -14.75 27.36 5.31
N VAL A 267 -14.47 26.71 4.19
CA VAL A 267 -13.65 27.26 3.11
C VAL A 267 -14.50 28.17 2.23
N MET A 268 -14.36 29.47 2.42
CA MET A 268 -15.07 30.48 1.62
C MET A 268 -14.39 30.79 0.28
N PHE A 269 -13.10 30.53 0.14
CA PHE A 269 -12.30 30.76 -1.07
C PHE A 269 -11.38 29.56 -1.32
N GLY A 270 -11.25 29.13 -2.58
CA GLY A 270 -10.46 27.96 -2.98
C GLY A 270 -11.28 26.68 -3.10
N ASP A 271 -10.60 25.53 -3.13
CA ASP A 271 -11.27 24.22 -3.25
C ASP A 271 -11.74 23.76 -1.87
N PRO A 272 -13.07 23.66 -1.61
CA PRO A 272 -13.60 23.20 -0.35
C PRO A 272 -13.43 21.69 -0.16
N ILE A 273 -12.94 20.99 -1.15
CA ILE A 273 -12.83 19.53 -1.16
C ILE A 273 -11.55 19.09 -0.47
N LYS A 274 -11.68 18.34 0.62
CA LYS A 274 -10.53 17.79 1.37
C LYS A 274 -10.66 16.27 1.51
N PRO A 275 -9.53 15.53 1.45
CA PRO A 275 -9.54 14.10 1.72
C PRO A 275 -9.92 13.82 3.19
N ILE A 276 -10.53 12.65 3.42
CA ILE A 276 -10.85 12.17 4.77
C ILE A 276 -9.54 11.81 5.48
N GLY A 277 -9.49 11.97 6.82
CA GLY A 277 -8.30 11.64 7.63
C GLY A 277 -7.30 12.80 7.80
N GLY A 278 -7.46 13.88 7.01
CA GLY A 278 -6.69 15.13 7.21
C GLY A 278 -5.17 14.95 7.15
N ASN A 279 -4.45 15.66 8.02
CA ASN A 279 -2.99 15.67 8.02
C ASN A 279 -2.36 14.31 8.36
N ILE A 280 -3.04 13.45 9.14
CA ILE A 280 -2.50 12.13 9.50
C ILE A 280 -2.28 11.27 8.25
N VAL A 281 -3.27 11.22 7.36
CA VAL A 281 -3.17 10.50 6.11
C VAL A 281 -2.18 11.20 5.17
N GLY A 282 -2.25 12.54 5.09
CA GLY A 282 -1.36 13.32 4.25
C GLY A 282 0.11 13.10 4.54
N HIS A 283 0.51 13.14 5.80
CA HIS A 283 1.92 12.95 6.20
C HIS A 283 2.41 11.50 6.11
N ALA A 284 1.50 10.53 6.04
CA ALA A 284 1.86 9.13 5.90
C ALA A 284 2.03 8.69 4.44
N SER A 285 1.50 9.47 3.50
CA SER A 285 1.58 9.20 2.06
C SER A 285 2.88 9.76 1.49
N THR A 286 3.57 8.99 0.64
CA THR A 286 4.74 9.48 -0.11
C THR A 286 4.28 10.38 -1.26
N TYR A 287 3.26 9.95 -1.97
CA TYR A 287 2.65 10.70 -3.09
C TYR A 287 1.15 10.85 -2.85
N ARG A 288 0.62 12.04 -3.17
CA ARG A 288 -0.80 12.36 -3.03
C ARG A 288 -1.35 12.88 -4.34
N ILE A 289 -2.33 12.17 -4.89
CA ILE A 289 -2.90 12.44 -6.20
C ILE A 289 -4.40 12.67 -6.08
N TYR A 290 -4.85 13.84 -6.50
CA TYR A 290 -6.27 14.19 -6.52
C TYR A 290 -6.88 13.89 -7.86
N PHE A 291 -7.90 13.04 -7.87
CA PHE A 291 -8.66 12.69 -9.07
C PHE A 291 -9.99 13.45 -9.11
N LYS A 292 -10.25 14.16 -10.19
CA LYS A 292 -11.51 14.88 -10.41
C LYS A 292 -12.12 14.61 -11.80
N LYS A 293 -13.43 14.77 -11.89
CA LYS A 293 -14.16 14.74 -13.17
C LYS A 293 -14.00 16.07 -13.91
N SER A 294 -13.83 16.02 -15.22
CA SER A 294 -13.83 17.17 -16.10
C SER A 294 -14.58 16.81 -17.40
N GLY A 295 -15.91 16.96 -17.40
CA GLY A 295 -16.75 16.50 -18.50
C GLY A 295 -16.60 14.98 -18.75
N LYS A 296 -16.24 14.61 -19.98
CA LYS A 296 -15.96 13.21 -20.36
C LYS A 296 -14.59 12.73 -19.88
N LYS A 297 -13.65 13.64 -19.62
CA LYS A 297 -12.29 13.38 -19.19
C LYS A 297 -12.19 13.26 -17.65
N ARG A 298 -11.03 12.86 -17.20
CA ARG A 298 -10.60 12.88 -15.81
C ARG A 298 -9.29 13.65 -15.69
N ILE A 299 -9.05 14.24 -14.53
CA ILE A 299 -7.81 14.94 -14.24
C ILE A 299 -7.21 14.29 -12.99
N ALA A 300 -5.95 13.88 -13.10
CA ALA A 300 -5.10 13.52 -11.98
C ALA A 300 -4.20 14.72 -11.68
N ARG A 301 -4.24 15.22 -10.45
CA ARG A 301 -3.39 16.33 -9.98
C ARG A 301 -2.40 15.81 -8.95
N MET A 302 -1.12 16.03 -9.16
CA MET A 302 -0.12 15.86 -8.11
C MET A 302 -0.33 16.94 -7.05
N VAL A 303 -0.65 16.54 -5.83
CA VAL A 303 -0.92 17.47 -4.72
C VAL A 303 0.28 17.56 -3.79
N ASP A 304 0.95 16.44 -3.58
CA ASP A 304 2.14 16.35 -2.73
C ASP A 304 3.06 15.22 -3.24
N SER A 305 4.33 15.53 -3.32
CA SER A 305 5.38 14.62 -3.78
C SER A 305 6.73 15.11 -3.28
N PRO A 306 7.66 14.20 -2.92
CA PRO A 306 9.01 14.59 -2.54
C PRO A 306 9.86 15.09 -3.73
N GLU A 307 9.49 14.76 -4.98
CA GLU A 307 10.35 14.98 -6.16
C GLU A 307 9.62 15.52 -7.40
N HIS A 308 8.28 15.46 -7.45
CA HIS A 308 7.53 15.91 -8.62
C HIS A 308 6.78 17.22 -8.35
N PRO A 309 6.72 18.14 -9.33
CA PRO A 309 5.97 19.37 -9.19
C PRO A 309 4.46 19.12 -9.14
N GLN A 310 3.73 20.09 -8.59
CA GLN A 310 2.28 20.07 -8.61
C GLN A 310 1.79 20.39 -10.02
N THR A 311 1.44 19.35 -10.78
CA THR A 311 0.95 19.42 -12.15
C THR A 311 -0.32 18.60 -12.31
N ASP A 312 -1.00 18.78 -13.42
CA ASP A 312 -2.20 18.04 -13.81
C ASP A 312 -1.90 17.14 -15.00
N ALA A 313 -2.49 15.94 -15.00
CA ALA A 313 -2.53 15.02 -16.13
C ALA A 313 -3.99 14.72 -16.48
N GLU A 314 -4.35 14.83 -17.77
CA GLU A 314 -5.68 14.45 -18.24
C GLU A 314 -5.68 12.99 -18.70
N PHE A 315 -6.76 12.28 -18.45
CA PHE A 315 -6.91 10.89 -18.88
C PHE A 315 -8.37 10.52 -19.15
N ALA A 316 -8.57 9.44 -19.89
CA ALA A 316 -9.87 8.84 -20.17
C ALA A 316 -10.12 7.62 -19.29
N LEU A 317 -11.40 7.27 -19.14
CA LEU A 317 -11.84 5.97 -18.60
C LEU A 317 -12.55 5.22 -19.73
N ASN A 318 -12.00 4.08 -20.13
CA ASN A 318 -12.52 3.27 -21.22
C ASN A 318 -12.40 1.76 -20.93
N ALA A 319 -12.51 0.92 -21.94
CA ALA A 319 -12.39 -0.53 -21.79
C ALA A 319 -11.01 -0.96 -21.23
N LYS A 320 -9.94 -0.22 -21.55
CA LYS A 320 -8.57 -0.49 -21.09
C LYS A 320 -8.27 -0.01 -19.65
N GLY A 321 -9.26 0.54 -18.95
CA GLY A 321 -9.08 1.10 -17.62
C GLY A 321 -8.91 2.61 -17.66
N ILE A 322 -7.83 3.15 -17.06
CA ILE A 322 -7.37 4.50 -17.38
C ILE A 322 -6.53 4.45 -18.66
N ASP A 323 -6.67 5.45 -19.50
CA ASP A 323 -5.99 5.50 -20.80
C ASP A 323 -5.73 6.95 -21.20
N ASP A 324 -4.82 7.14 -22.13
CA ASP A 324 -4.59 8.44 -22.73
C ASP A 324 -5.84 8.92 -23.47
N ILE A 325 -5.98 10.22 -23.60
CA ILE A 325 -7.07 10.81 -24.38
C ILE A 325 -6.68 10.66 -25.85
N GLU A 326 -7.53 10.00 -26.62
CA GLU A 326 -7.39 9.96 -28.07
C GLU A 326 -7.71 11.37 -28.61
N ASP A 327 -6.80 11.94 -29.40
CA ASP A 327 -7.05 13.18 -30.15
C ASP A 327 -8.18 12.90 -31.17
N GLU A 328 -9.29 13.66 -31.08
CA GLU A 328 -10.41 13.58 -31.99
C GLU A 328 -10.04 14.09 -33.38
#